data_300b2348da1e4d70bee3d124b5a80d82
#
_entry.id   300b2348da1e4d70bee3d124b5a80d82
#
_cell.length_a   1.000
_cell.length_b   1.000
_cell.length_c   1.000
_cell.angle_alpha   90.00
_cell.angle_beta   90.00
_cell.angle_gamma   90.00
#
_symmetry.space_group_name_H-M   'P 1'
#
loop_
_entity.id
_entity.type
_entity.pdbx_description
1 polymer ?
#
loop_
_entity_poly.entity_id
_entity_poly.type
_entity_poly.pdbx_seq_one_letter_code
_entity_poly.pdbx_strand_id
1 'polypeptide(L)'
;MQLSKIIKEIKAGKELPEFTVAITIDDAFISVYKEGWPLLKEYNYPFTLFVATDPIDQGLNGYMNWDQLRELRANGVEIGSQTKSHPHMHRLSEDEIRKEINYSNNRFKQELNEIPILFAYPYGEYNLIAKKVAEETFEASFGQHSGSAHPSLGFHELPRFAMNLSLIHI
;
A
#
# COMPACT_ATOMS: atom_id res chain seq x y z
N MET A 1 -7.12 12.36 -4.00
CA MET A 1 -7.38 11.59 -5.25
C MET A 1 -6.97 10.14 -5.01
N GLN A 2 -7.57 9.14 -5.68
CA GLN A 2 -7.09 7.73 -5.59
C GLN A 2 -5.66 7.61 -6.09
N LEU A 3 -4.84 6.81 -5.39
CA LEU A 3 -3.41 6.68 -5.66
C LEU A 3 -3.14 6.05 -7.03
N SER A 4 -3.86 4.98 -7.40
CA SER A 4 -3.73 4.35 -8.73
C SER A 4 -4.05 5.33 -9.86
N LYS A 5 -5.02 6.21 -9.66
CA LYS A 5 -5.35 7.25 -10.64
C LYS A 5 -4.21 8.26 -10.79
N ILE A 6 -3.60 8.69 -9.67
CA ILE A 6 -2.42 9.58 -9.69
C ILE A 6 -1.28 8.92 -10.47
N ILE A 7 -0.95 7.67 -10.15
CA ILE A 7 0.13 6.93 -10.83
C ILE A 7 -0.16 6.82 -12.34
N LYS A 8 -1.40 6.49 -12.71
CA LYS A 8 -1.80 6.39 -14.11
C LYS A 8 -1.66 7.72 -14.87
N GLU A 9 -2.09 8.83 -14.27
CA GLU A 9 -1.98 10.15 -14.89
C GLU A 9 -0.51 10.57 -15.05
N ILE A 10 0.33 10.36 -14.03
CA ILE A 10 1.77 10.64 -14.11
C ILE A 10 2.45 9.79 -15.19
N LYS A 11 2.15 8.48 -15.27
CA LYS A 11 2.68 7.59 -16.31
C LYS A 11 2.27 8.03 -17.72
N ALA A 12 1.08 8.62 -17.84
CA ALA A 12 0.59 9.16 -19.12
C ALA A 12 1.16 10.56 -19.46
N GLY A 13 2.06 11.11 -18.64
CA GLY A 13 2.64 12.44 -18.82
C GLY A 13 1.65 13.59 -18.64
N LYS A 14 0.54 13.35 -17.93
CA LYS A 14 -0.47 14.38 -17.69
C LYS A 14 -0.10 15.20 -16.46
N GLU A 15 -0.40 16.48 -16.52
CA GLU A 15 -0.32 17.35 -15.35
C GLU A 15 -1.44 17.02 -14.36
N LEU A 16 -1.07 16.93 -13.10
CA LEU A 16 -2.03 16.80 -11.99
C LEU A 16 -2.46 18.19 -11.51
N PRO A 17 -3.68 18.33 -10.96
CA PRO A 17 -4.05 19.56 -10.27
C PRO A 17 -3.03 19.94 -9.19
N GLU A 18 -2.81 21.24 -8.99
CA GLU A 18 -1.96 21.73 -7.89
C GLU A 18 -2.41 21.12 -6.55
N PHE A 19 -1.45 20.84 -5.67
CA PHE A 19 -1.68 20.25 -4.36
C PHE A 19 -2.40 18.89 -4.39
N THR A 20 -2.24 18.12 -5.49
CA THR A 20 -2.76 16.74 -5.52
C THR A 20 -2.11 15.89 -4.44
N VAL A 21 -2.93 15.30 -3.57
CA VAL A 21 -2.52 14.41 -2.47
C VAL A 21 -3.26 13.08 -2.57
N ALA A 22 -2.56 11.98 -2.28
CA ALA A 22 -3.16 10.69 -1.97
C ALA A 22 -2.96 10.36 -0.49
N ILE A 23 -3.96 9.76 0.12
CA ILE A 23 -3.88 9.21 1.47
C ILE A 23 -3.56 7.72 1.35
N THR A 24 -2.55 7.28 2.08
CA THR A 24 -2.22 5.85 2.21
C THR A 24 -2.16 5.46 3.68
N ILE A 25 -2.59 4.25 3.99
CA ILE A 25 -2.57 3.70 5.35
C ILE A 25 -1.95 2.31 5.25
N ASP A 26 -1.04 1.99 6.15
CA ASP A 26 -0.34 0.70 6.18
C ASP A 26 -0.95 -0.25 7.24
N ASP A 27 -0.65 -1.54 7.11
CA ASP A 27 -0.82 -2.63 8.09
C ASP A 27 -2.25 -3.15 8.33
N ALA A 28 -3.29 -2.52 7.81
CA ALA A 28 -4.67 -2.97 7.98
C ALA A 28 -5.10 -3.18 9.45
N PHE A 29 -4.69 -2.30 10.36
CA PHE A 29 -5.15 -2.34 11.75
C PHE A 29 -6.66 -2.12 11.86
N ILE A 30 -7.30 -2.80 12.82
CA ILE A 30 -8.74 -2.72 13.05
C ILE A 30 -9.22 -1.30 13.39
N SER A 31 -8.36 -0.45 13.95
CA SER A 31 -8.66 0.96 14.21
C SER A 31 -8.91 1.76 12.93
N VAL A 32 -8.25 1.42 11.83
CA VAL A 32 -8.51 2.03 10.53
C VAL A 32 -9.94 1.75 10.07
N TYR A 33 -10.42 0.52 10.24
CA TYR A 33 -11.80 0.14 9.90
C TYR A 33 -12.83 0.82 10.80
N LYS A 34 -12.57 0.84 12.12
CA LYS A 34 -13.54 1.33 13.11
C LYS A 34 -13.60 2.85 13.22
N GLU A 35 -12.45 3.52 13.09
CA GLU A 35 -12.29 4.95 13.38
C GLU A 35 -11.89 5.75 12.14
N GLY A 36 -10.85 5.32 11.43
CA GLY A 36 -10.28 6.07 10.31
C GLY A 36 -11.20 6.09 9.09
N TRP A 37 -11.69 4.92 8.66
CA TRP A 37 -12.55 4.82 7.49
C TRP A 37 -13.87 5.61 7.60
N PRO A 38 -14.65 5.55 8.70
CA PRO A 38 -15.85 6.38 8.84
C PRO A 38 -15.58 7.86 8.63
N LEU A 39 -14.50 8.39 9.20
CA LEU A 39 -14.09 9.79 9.03
C LEU A 39 -13.71 10.09 7.58
N LEU A 40 -12.85 9.28 6.96
CA LEU A 40 -12.45 9.48 5.57
C LEU A 40 -13.66 9.39 4.62
N LYS A 41 -14.62 8.51 4.90
CA LYS A 41 -15.86 8.36 4.14
C LYS A 41 -16.76 9.59 4.28
N GLU A 42 -16.91 10.15 5.48
CA GLU A 42 -17.68 11.38 5.73
C GLU A 42 -17.19 12.56 4.89
N TYR A 43 -15.86 12.71 4.80
CA TYR A 43 -15.23 13.78 4.01
C TYR A 43 -15.04 13.41 2.52
N ASN A 44 -15.47 12.25 2.08
CA ASN A 44 -15.25 11.74 0.71
C ASN A 44 -13.76 11.71 0.34
N TYR A 45 -12.88 11.40 1.27
CA TYR A 45 -11.45 11.26 1.03
C TYR A 45 -11.10 9.82 0.66
N PRO A 46 -10.77 9.55 -0.61
CA PRO A 46 -10.30 8.23 -1.00
C PRO A 46 -8.93 7.95 -0.37
N PHE A 47 -8.70 6.69 -0.03
CA PHE A 47 -7.41 6.24 0.46
C PHE A 47 -7.07 4.85 -0.08
N THR A 48 -5.77 4.52 -0.01
CA THR A 48 -5.23 3.20 -0.33
C THR A 48 -4.76 2.54 0.96
N LEU A 49 -5.21 1.31 1.21
CA LEU A 49 -4.80 0.50 2.35
C LEU A 49 -3.80 -0.55 1.89
N PHE A 50 -2.56 -0.49 2.39
CA PHE A 50 -1.54 -1.51 2.14
C PHE A 50 -1.62 -2.62 3.19
N VAL A 51 -1.69 -3.87 2.72
CA VAL A 51 -2.03 -5.03 3.54
C VAL A 51 -0.99 -6.13 3.43
N ALA A 52 -0.45 -6.56 4.57
CA ALA A 52 0.25 -7.83 4.71
C ALA A 52 -0.77 -8.92 5.00
N THR A 53 -0.69 -10.09 4.31
CA THR A 53 -1.78 -11.07 4.36
C THR A 53 -1.73 -12.01 5.56
N ASP A 54 -0.56 -12.34 6.10
CA ASP A 54 -0.43 -13.26 7.23
C ASP A 54 -1.15 -12.81 8.51
N PRO A 55 -1.08 -11.54 8.95
CA PRO A 55 -1.84 -11.09 10.11
C PRO A 55 -3.35 -11.30 9.96
N ILE A 56 -3.86 -11.16 8.74
CA ILE A 56 -5.27 -11.35 8.41
C ILE A 56 -5.62 -12.84 8.39
N ASP A 57 -4.80 -13.66 7.72
CA ASP A 57 -4.97 -15.12 7.62
C ASP A 57 -4.93 -15.82 8.99
N GLN A 58 -4.08 -15.31 9.88
CA GLN A 58 -3.92 -15.83 11.24
C GLN A 58 -4.97 -15.28 12.22
N GLY A 59 -5.80 -14.32 11.81
CA GLY A 59 -6.80 -13.69 12.67
C GLY A 59 -6.18 -12.98 13.87
N LEU A 60 -5.02 -12.32 13.68
CA LEU A 60 -4.31 -11.66 14.77
C LEU A 60 -5.14 -10.52 15.36
N ASN A 61 -5.18 -10.46 16.69
CA ASN A 61 -5.85 -9.37 17.40
C ASN A 61 -5.28 -8.00 16.97
N GLY A 62 -6.16 -7.04 16.75
CA GLY A 62 -5.79 -5.69 16.33
C GLY A 62 -5.74 -5.49 14.83
N TYR A 63 -5.84 -6.54 14.03
CA TYR A 63 -5.94 -6.47 12.56
C TYR A 63 -7.37 -6.65 12.07
N MET A 64 -7.64 -6.19 10.86
CA MET A 64 -8.88 -6.50 10.14
C MET A 64 -8.92 -7.99 9.76
N ASN A 65 -10.12 -8.46 9.40
CA ASN A 65 -10.30 -9.75 8.73
C ASN A 65 -10.65 -9.55 7.25
N TRP A 66 -10.73 -10.65 6.48
CA TRP A 66 -11.04 -10.59 5.06
C TRP A 66 -12.45 -10.04 4.76
N ASP A 67 -13.45 -10.26 5.63
CA ASP A 67 -14.78 -9.69 5.44
C ASP A 67 -14.76 -8.17 5.50
N GLN A 68 -14.01 -7.60 6.43
CA GLN A 68 -13.82 -6.16 6.55
C GLN A 68 -13.06 -5.57 5.35
N LEU A 69 -12.04 -6.28 4.86
CA LEU A 69 -11.33 -5.86 3.65
C LEU A 69 -12.24 -5.91 2.41
N ARG A 70 -13.10 -6.93 2.29
CA ARG A 70 -14.12 -6.99 1.24
C ARG A 70 -15.12 -5.83 1.32
N GLU A 71 -15.56 -5.47 2.52
CA GLU A 71 -16.43 -4.33 2.74
C GLU A 71 -15.79 -3.01 2.36
N LEU A 72 -14.54 -2.76 2.81
CA LEU A 72 -13.76 -1.57 2.40
C LEU A 72 -13.65 -1.48 0.88
N ARG A 73 -13.28 -2.59 0.23
CA ARG A 73 -13.15 -2.69 -1.22
C ARG A 73 -14.45 -2.39 -1.94
N ALA A 74 -15.58 -2.96 -1.48
CA ALA A 74 -16.91 -2.73 -2.04
C ALA A 74 -17.35 -1.25 -1.89
N ASN A 75 -16.82 -0.53 -0.92
CA ASN A 75 -17.06 0.90 -0.72
C ASN A 75 -15.99 1.80 -1.39
N GLY A 76 -15.16 1.26 -2.29
CA GLY A 76 -14.24 2.04 -3.13
C GLY A 76 -12.88 2.32 -2.50
N VAL A 77 -12.55 1.70 -1.36
CA VAL A 77 -11.19 1.76 -0.81
C VAL A 77 -10.27 0.91 -1.71
N GLU A 78 -9.15 1.47 -2.09
CA GLU A 78 -8.13 0.78 -2.88
C GLU A 78 -7.26 -0.07 -1.97
N ILE A 79 -7.05 -1.34 -2.34
CA ILE A 79 -6.19 -2.25 -1.58
C ILE A 79 -4.85 -2.39 -2.32
N GLY A 80 -3.76 -2.16 -1.60
CA GLY A 80 -2.39 -2.41 -2.04
C GLY A 80 -1.78 -3.59 -1.29
N SER A 81 -0.71 -4.15 -1.83
CA SER A 81 0.03 -5.25 -1.19
C SER A 81 1.18 -4.72 -0.32
N GLN A 82 1.46 -5.42 0.76
CA GLN A 82 2.62 -5.20 1.64
C GLN A 82 3.27 -6.55 2.02
N THR A 83 3.37 -7.47 1.04
CA THR A 83 3.86 -8.85 1.16
C THR A 83 2.92 -9.79 1.95
N LYS A 84 3.40 -11.02 2.18
CA LYS A 84 2.74 -12.01 3.03
C LYS A 84 2.92 -11.66 4.50
N SER A 85 4.17 -11.70 5.00
CA SER A 85 4.51 -11.70 6.42
C SER A 85 5.11 -10.39 6.94
N HIS A 86 5.17 -9.34 6.10
CA HIS A 86 5.77 -8.05 6.43
C HIS A 86 7.24 -8.14 6.86
N PRO A 87 8.13 -8.81 6.09
CA PRO A 87 9.51 -9.03 6.48
C PRO A 87 10.41 -7.83 6.13
N HIS A 88 11.61 -7.78 6.71
CA HIS A 88 12.68 -6.89 6.25
C HIS A 88 13.22 -7.36 4.89
N MET A 89 12.63 -6.90 3.80
CA MET A 89 12.90 -7.39 2.44
C MET A 89 14.37 -7.27 2.01
N HIS A 90 15.10 -6.28 2.53
CA HIS A 90 16.51 -6.10 2.21
C HIS A 90 17.42 -7.23 2.75
N ARG A 91 16.88 -8.08 3.64
CA ARG A 91 17.59 -9.25 4.22
C ARG A 91 17.27 -10.56 3.52
N LEU A 92 16.33 -10.53 2.58
CA LEU A 92 15.86 -11.73 1.89
C LEU A 92 16.60 -11.93 0.56
N SER A 93 16.72 -13.18 0.15
CA SER A 93 17.10 -13.55 -1.21
C SER A 93 15.98 -13.23 -2.21
N GLU A 94 16.32 -13.20 -3.51
CA GLU A 94 15.32 -12.98 -4.57
C GLU A 94 14.19 -14.00 -4.52
N ASP A 95 14.51 -15.28 -4.28
CA ASP A 95 13.52 -16.36 -4.20
C ASP A 95 12.57 -16.18 -3.00
N GLU A 96 13.07 -15.73 -1.86
CA GLU A 96 12.24 -15.46 -0.69
C GLU A 96 11.32 -14.25 -0.92
N ILE A 97 11.83 -13.18 -1.53
CA ILE A 97 11.03 -12.01 -1.90
C ILE A 97 9.91 -12.43 -2.87
N ARG A 98 10.22 -13.22 -3.89
CA ARG A 98 9.21 -13.73 -4.83
C ARG A 98 8.16 -14.61 -4.14
N LYS A 99 8.54 -15.44 -3.19
CA LYS A 99 7.60 -16.26 -2.40
C LYS A 99 6.66 -15.38 -1.57
N GLU A 100 7.18 -14.35 -0.90
CA GLU A 100 6.40 -13.40 -0.12
C GLU A 100 5.33 -12.69 -0.98
N ILE A 101 5.75 -12.15 -2.12
CA ILE A 101 4.87 -11.44 -3.05
C ILE A 101 3.86 -12.39 -3.70
N ASN A 102 4.30 -13.54 -4.23
CA ASN A 102 3.42 -14.48 -4.90
C ASN A 102 2.37 -15.07 -3.96
N TYR A 103 2.76 -15.36 -2.71
CA TYR A 103 1.79 -15.83 -1.72
C TYR A 103 0.71 -14.78 -1.46
N SER A 104 1.10 -13.54 -1.16
CA SER A 104 0.13 -12.48 -0.89
C SER A 104 -0.77 -12.21 -2.09
N ASN A 105 -0.24 -12.20 -3.31
CA ASN A 105 -1.02 -12.00 -4.52
C ASN A 105 -2.05 -13.12 -4.74
N ASN A 106 -1.68 -14.37 -4.45
CA ASN A 106 -2.61 -15.50 -4.50
C ASN A 106 -3.73 -15.35 -3.45
N ARG A 107 -3.40 -14.89 -2.23
CA ARG A 107 -4.40 -14.62 -1.19
C ARG A 107 -5.36 -13.51 -1.59
N PHE A 108 -4.85 -12.39 -2.11
CA PHE A 108 -5.71 -11.32 -2.63
C PHE A 108 -6.62 -11.82 -3.76
N LYS A 109 -6.08 -12.63 -4.68
CA LYS A 109 -6.89 -13.20 -5.76
C LYS A 109 -8.00 -14.12 -5.23
N GLN A 110 -7.71 -14.92 -4.21
CA GLN A 110 -8.70 -15.81 -3.57
C GLN A 110 -9.79 -15.03 -2.82
N GLU A 111 -9.40 -14.03 -2.03
CA GLU A 111 -10.28 -13.35 -1.09
C GLU A 111 -10.99 -12.13 -1.70
N LEU A 112 -10.33 -11.41 -2.60
CA LEU A 112 -10.84 -10.17 -3.20
C LEU A 112 -11.12 -10.30 -4.71
N ASN A 113 -10.81 -11.46 -5.30
CA ASN A 113 -10.88 -11.73 -6.74
C ASN A 113 -10.05 -10.77 -7.61
N GLU A 114 -9.06 -10.11 -7.03
CA GLU A 114 -8.12 -9.25 -7.75
C GLU A 114 -6.70 -9.36 -7.16
N ILE A 115 -5.72 -8.90 -7.92
CA ILE A 115 -4.34 -8.75 -7.46
C ILE A 115 -4.05 -7.26 -7.38
N PRO A 116 -3.55 -6.74 -6.25
CA PRO A 116 -3.17 -5.34 -6.11
C PRO A 116 -2.11 -4.93 -7.13
N ILE A 117 -2.25 -3.74 -7.68
CA ILE A 117 -1.28 -3.14 -8.61
C ILE A 117 -0.29 -2.19 -7.92
N LEU A 118 -0.53 -1.87 -6.65
CA LEU A 118 0.30 -0.98 -5.83
C LEU A 118 0.92 -1.77 -4.68
N PHE A 119 2.15 -1.41 -4.34
CA PHE A 119 2.94 -2.10 -3.33
C PHE A 119 3.60 -1.12 -2.35
N ALA A 120 3.55 -1.39 -1.05
CA ALA A 120 4.38 -0.70 -0.08
C ALA A 120 5.45 -1.65 0.47
N TYR A 121 6.71 -1.20 0.46
CA TYR A 121 7.77 -1.98 1.07
C TYR A 121 7.58 -2.03 2.59
N PRO A 122 7.57 -3.22 3.21
CA PRO A 122 7.59 -3.35 4.67
C PRO A 122 8.68 -2.48 5.29
N TYR A 123 8.34 -1.71 6.31
CA TYR A 123 9.21 -0.71 6.98
C TYR A 123 9.74 0.39 6.05
N GLY A 124 9.24 0.47 4.81
CA GLY A 124 9.81 1.35 3.78
C GLY A 124 11.19 0.93 3.28
N GLU A 125 11.65 -0.26 3.65
CA GLU A 125 13.01 -0.76 3.40
C GLU A 125 13.06 -1.64 2.15
N TYR A 126 14.01 -1.36 1.26
CA TYR A 126 14.24 -2.16 0.06
C TYR A 126 15.72 -2.11 -0.35
N ASN A 127 16.11 -3.07 -1.18
CA ASN A 127 17.38 -3.10 -1.90
C ASN A 127 17.09 -3.24 -3.41
N LEU A 128 18.13 -3.29 -4.21
CA LEU A 128 17.99 -3.40 -5.67
C LEU A 128 17.24 -4.68 -6.10
N ILE A 129 17.39 -5.78 -5.35
CA ILE A 129 16.71 -7.04 -5.64
C ILE A 129 15.20 -6.91 -5.37
N ALA A 130 14.84 -6.37 -4.20
CA ALA A 130 13.44 -6.15 -3.84
C ALA A 130 12.76 -5.19 -4.83
N LYS A 131 13.46 -4.11 -5.21
CA LYS A 131 12.99 -3.15 -6.21
C LYS A 131 12.73 -3.85 -7.55
N LYS A 132 13.69 -4.62 -8.06
CA LYS A 132 13.56 -5.37 -9.31
C LYS A 132 12.33 -6.28 -9.31
N VAL A 133 12.14 -7.09 -8.25
CA VAL A 133 10.98 -7.99 -8.15
C VAL A 133 9.66 -7.21 -8.08
N ALA A 134 9.65 -6.07 -7.38
CA ALA A 134 8.48 -5.21 -7.33
C ALA A 134 8.15 -4.59 -8.70
N GLU A 135 9.15 -4.18 -9.47
CA GLU A 135 9.02 -3.67 -10.86
C GLU A 135 8.37 -4.68 -11.80
N GLU A 136 8.68 -5.97 -11.64
CA GLU A 136 8.13 -7.05 -12.45
C GLU A 136 6.66 -7.36 -12.10
N THR A 137 6.18 -6.93 -10.95
CA THR A 137 4.89 -7.38 -10.39
C THR A 137 3.86 -6.27 -10.26
N PHE A 138 4.28 -5.06 -9.88
CA PHE A 138 3.39 -3.96 -9.54
C PHE A 138 3.56 -2.76 -10.47
N GLU A 139 2.55 -1.90 -10.54
CA GLU A 139 2.63 -0.66 -11.31
C GLU A 139 3.40 0.44 -10.60
N ALA A 140 3.38 0.45 -9.27
CA ALA A 140 4.15 1.39 -8.47
C ALA A 140 4.42 0.81 -7.07
N SER A 141 5.57 1.22 -6.49
CA SER A 141 6.00 0.78 -5.17
C SER A 141 6.48 1.96 -4.32
N PHE A 142 6.17 1.92 -3.04
CA PHE A 142 6.31 3.04 -2.12
C PHE A 142 7.22 2.70 -0.93
N GLY A 143 8.20 3.57 -0.69
CA GLY A 143 9.00 3.59 0.54
C GLY A 143 8.34 4.42 1.65
N GLN A 144 9.14 4.73 2.69
CA GLN A 144 8.73 5.64 3.79
C GLN A 144 9.66 6.86 3.92
N HIS A 145 10.60 7.04 2.99
CA HIS A 145 11.40 8.27 2.97
C HIS A 145 10.51 9.45 2.55
N SER A 146 10.71 10.59 3.22
CA SER A 146 9.89 11.78 3.00
C SER A 146 10.23 12.44 1.67
N GLY A 147 9.21 12.83 0.93
CA GLY A 147 9.36 13.52 -0.35
C GLY A 147 8.08 13.57 -1.14
N SER A 148 8.03 14.42 -2.15
CA SER A 148 6.97 14.44 -3.14
C SER A 148 7.26 13.43 -4.26
N ALA A 149 6.24 12.73 -4.73
CA ALA A 149 6.37 11.88 -5.89
C ALA A 149 6.65 12.75 -7.14
N HIS A 150 7.70 12.42 -7.87
CA HIS A 150 8.06 13.11 -9.11
C HIS A 150 8.35 12.07 -10.20
N PRO A 151 7.95 12.30 -11.47
CA PRO A 151 8.15 11.33 -12.55
C PRO A 151 9.60 10.88 -12.75
N SER A 152 10.58 11.75 -12.43
CA SER A 152 12.01 11.43 -12.56
C SER A 152 12.54 10.42 -11.55
N LEU A 153 11.80 10.12 -10.47
CA LEU A 153 12.25 9.16 -9.44
C LEU A 153 12.01 7.70 -9.84
N GLY A 154 11.31 7.45 -10.98
CA GLY A 154 10.79 6.13 -11.27
C GLY A 154 9.58 5.78 -10.40
N PHE A 155 8.95 4.61 -10.67
CA PHE A 155 7.69 4.25 -10.03
C PHE A 155 7.84 3.20 -8.91
N HIS A 156 9.06 2.75 -8.61
CA HIS A 156 9.26 1.66 -7.64
C HIS A 156 10.16 2.05 -6.46
N GLU A 157 10.24 3.34 -6.18
CA GLU A 157 10.89 3.93 -5.00
C GLU A 157 10.22 5.25 -4.61
N LEU A 158 8.89 5.34 -4.79
CA LEU A 158 8.16 6.56 -4.55
C LEU A 158 8.15 6.92 -3.06
N PRO A 159 8.44 8.19 -2.72
CA PRO A 159 8.45 8.67 -1.35
C PRO A 159 7.03 8.86 -0.81
N ARG A 160 6.91 8.89 0.52
CA ARG A 160 5.67 9.24 1.23
C ARG A 160 6.00 10.11 2.44
N PHE A 161 5.15 11.09 2.73
CA PHE A 161 5.24 11.83 3.98
C PHE A 161 4.56 11.04 5.10
N ALA A 162 5.32 10.55 6.06
CA ALA A 162 4.78 9.85 7.22
C ALA A 162 4.08 10.87 8.15
N MET A 163 2.78 10.62 8.42
CA MET A 163 2.01 11.36 9.40
C MET A 163 1.97 10.55 10.70
N ASN A 164 2.72 10.98 11.69
CA ASN A 164 2.75 10.33 13.01
C ASN A 164 2.43 11.35 14.13
N LEU A 165 2.10 10.82 15.32
CA LEU A 165 1.69 11.66 16.45
C LEU A 165 2.75 12.68 16.89
N SER A 166 4.03 12.47 16.59
CA SER A 166 5.09 13.42 16.94
C SER A 166 5.05 14.71 16.12
N LEU A 167 4.33 14.72 14.99
CA LEU A 167 4.14 15.91 14.15
C LEU A 167 2.91 16.76 14.58
N ILE A 168 2.11 16.29 15.55
CA ILE A 168 0.90 16.96 16.03
C ILE A 168 1.20 17.97 17.15
N HIS A 169 2.41 17.99 17.68
CA HIS A 169 2.84 18.94 18.71
C HIS A 169 3.50 20.18 18.09
N ILE A 170 2.77 20.89 17.26
CA ILE A 170 3.11 22.25 16.84
C ILE A 170 2.13 23.21 17.50
#